data_c9a413c7253ce9b14af54b6fa0e56c2e
#
_entry.id   c9a413c7253ce9b14af54b6fa0e56c2e
#
_cell.length_a   1.000
_cell.length_b   1.000
_cell.length_c   1.000
_cell.angle_alpha   90.00
_cell.angle_beta   90.00
_cell.angle_gamma   90.00
#
_symmetry.space_group_name_H-M   'P 1'
#
loop_
_entity.id
_entity.type
_entity.pdbx_description
1 polymer ?
#
loop_
_entity_poly.entity_id
_entity_poly.type
_entity_poly.pdbx_seq_one_letter_code
_entity_poly.pdbx_strand_id
1 'polypeptide(L)'
;MRSILMIIVVLFSSACFAQDSEQQLYYAYLDAEMDIWARHIDSTDWNSLPIAEQTVLLNYEYGYAAHAIGAKLEDAAYRLEQFAKHLEAHRAHLDSGIYYCYKTGVCSFRLSFERRQIAKQIKGIYENIKRAMAISPNDPFVLTMQCNVEFFNPIFGSKQKALMYDQKADSIYNTHADQYNYPRWNIRAMQMPLLQSMGYVRSKEEVLQKCNEILTQEPKFSYITGTFLPAYLKEKEKDKEKEKKK
;
A
#
# COMPACT_ATOMS: atom_id res chain seq x y z
N MET A 1 -13.40 18.90 -41.42
CA MET A 1 -12.01 18.59 -41.03
C MET A 1 -11.49 19.36 -39.80
N ARG A 2 -11.81 20.65 -39.63
CA ARG A 2 -11.35 21.43 -38.42
C ARG A 2 -11.93 20.88 -37.09
N SER A 3 -13.15 20.41 -37.04
CA SER A 3 -13.79 19.91 -35.81
C SER A 3 -13.21 18.58 -35.31
N ILE A 4 -12.77 17.69 -36.21
CA ILE A 4 -12.16 16.40 -35.84
C ILE A 4 -10.76 16.63 -35.27
N LEU A 5 -10.01 17.60 -35.79
CA LEU A 5 -8.68 17.96 -35.27
C LEU A 5 -8.75 18.51 -33.83
N MET A 6 -9.81 19.29 -33.53
CA MET A 6 -10.02 19.86 -32.20
C MET A 6 -10.35 18.79 -31.14
N ILE A 7 -11.14 17.76 -31.51
CA ILE A 7 -11.47 16.65 -30.61
C ILE A 7 -10.23 15.79 -30.31
N ILE A 8 -9.38 15.55 -31.32
CA ILE A 8 -8.13 14.80 -31.13
C ILE A 8 -7.17 15.56 -30.21
N VAL A 9 -7.04 16.88 -30.35
CA VAL A 9 -6.17 17.71 -29.50
C VAL A 9 -6.67 17.72 -28.07
N VAL A 10 -7.98 17.79 -27.81
CA VAL A 10 -8.56 17.76 -26.46
C VAL A 10 -8.38 16.38 -25.81
N LEU A 11 -8.51 15.29 -26.56
CA LEU A 11 -8.28 13.94 -26.04
C LEU A 11 -6.79 13.68 -25.72
N PHE A 12 -5.88 14.19 -26.55
CA PHE A 12 -4.44 14.11 -26.27
C PHE A 12 -4.01 14.98 -25.07
N SER A 13 -4.57 16.17 -24.92
CA SER A 13 -4.27 17.01 -23.77
C SER A 13 -4.78 16.41 -22.45
N SER A 14 -6.00 15.84 -22.42
CA SER A 14 -6.50 15.20 -21.21
C SER A 14 -5.72 13.95 -20.82
N ALA A 15 -5.25 13.15 -21.76
CA ALA A 15 -4.40 11.99 -21.50
C ALA A 15 -3.02 12.40 -20.96
N CYS A 16 -2.41 13.47 -21.51
CA CYS A 16 -1.14 14.00 -21.01
C CYS A 16 -1.28 14.57 -19.58
N PHE A 17 -2.34 15.30 -19.28
CA PHE A 17 -2.58 15.86 -17.95
C PHE A 17 -2.82 14.75 -16.90
N ALA A 18 -3.52 13.67 -17.26
CA ALA A 18 -3.73 12.54 -16.36
C ALA A 18 -2.40 11.79 -16.07
N GLN A 19 -1.56 11.59 -17.08
CA GLN A 19 -0.27 10.92 -16.93
C GLN A 19 0.71 11.77 -16.12
N ASP A 20 0.76 13.08 -16.32
CA ASP A 20 1.60 13.99 -15.54
C ASP A 20 1.18 14.02 -14.07
N SER A 21 -0.12 13.98 -13.77
CA SER A 21 -0.62 13.96 -12.40
C SER A 21 -0.30 12.64 -11.68
N GLU A 22 -0.42 11.48 -12.33
CA GLU A 22 -0.06 10.18 -11.75
C GLU A 22 1.44 10.10 -11.46
N GLN A 23 2.28 10.58 -12.36
CA GLN A 23 3.72 10.63 -12.16
C GLN A 23 4.11 11.57 -11.00
N GLN A 24 3.44 12.71 -10.87
CA GLN A 24 3.65 13.62 -9.74
C GLN A 24 3.26 12.95 -8.41
N LEU A 25 2.12 12.29 -8.34
CA LEU A 25 1.67 11.55 -7.15
C LEU A 25 2.63 10.41 -6.81
N TYR A 26 3.17 9.73 -7.82
CA TYR A 26 4.16 8.68 -7.61
C TYR A 26 5.46 9.23 -7.00
N TYR A 27 6.00 10.33 -7.54
CA TYR A 27 7.20 10.95 -6.96
C TYR A 27 6.95 11.52 -5.57
N ALA A 28 5.78 12.11 -5.31
CA ALA A 28 5.38 12.54 -3.99
C ALA A 28 5.42 11.39 -2.96
N TYR A 29 4.99 10.20 -3.38
CA TYR A 29 5.10 8.99 -2.55
C TYR A 29 6.55 8.60 -2.27
N LEU A 30 7.42 8.61 -3.29
CA LEU A 30 8.83 8.28 -3.13
C LEU A 30 9.57 9.26 -2.21
N ASP A 31 9.26 10.55 -2.31
CA ASP A 31 9.87 11.64 -1.54
C ASP A 31 9.19 11.86 -0.17
N ALA A 32 8.13 11.08 0.15
CA ALA A 32 7.28 11.20 1.34
C ALA A 32 6.54 12.56 1.46
N GLU A 33 6.25 13.22 0.33
CA GLU A 33 5.51 14.49 0.23
C GLU A 33 3.99 14.24 0.17
N MET A 34 3.45 13.59 1.20
CA MET A 34 2.07 13.10 1.20
C MET A 34 0.99 14.18 1.28
N ASP A 35 1.34 15.42 1.56
CA ASP A 35 0.44 16.58 1.44
C ASP A 35 0.01 16.85 -0.02
N ILE A 36 0.79 16.45 -1.01
CA ILE A 36 0.40 16.46 -2.43
C ILE A 36 -0.78 15.50 -2.66
N TRP A 37 -0.75 14.30 -2.04
CA TRP A 37 -1.86 13.37 -2.10
C TRP A 37 -3.11 13.90 -1.42
N ALA A 38 -2.96 14.52 -0.23
CA ALA A 38 -4.08 15.13 0.47
C ALA A 38 -4.79 16.16 -0.43
N ARG A 39 -4.03 17.09 -1.03
CA ARG A 39 -4.59 18.09 -1.94
C ARG A 39 -5.26 17.48 -3.16
N HIS A 40 -4.67 16.45 -3.76
CA HIS A 40 -5.26 15.75 -4.90
C HIS A 40 -6.62 15.12 -4.52
N ILE A 41 -6.67 14.39 -3.40
CA ILE A 41 -7.90 13.77 -2.89
C ILE A 41 -8.96 14.83 -2.59
N ASP A 42 -8.59 15.91 -1.89
CA ASP A 42 -9.52 16.96 -1.45
C ASP A 42 -10.06 17.82 -2.60
N SER A 43 -9.29 17.97 -3.68
CA SER A 43 -9.71 18.72 -4.87
C SER A 43 -10.55 17.91 -5.84
N THR A 44 -10.68 16.59 -5.63
CA THR A 44 -11.37 15.70 -6.54
C THR A 44 -12.79 15.40 -6.06
N ASP A 45 -13.81 15.75 -6.86
CA ASP A 45 -15.18 15.38 -6.57
C ASP A 45 -15.45 13.93 -6.99
N TRP A 46 -15.53 13.04 -6.02
CA TRP A 46 -15.82 11.62 -6.19
C TRP A 46 -17.01 11.36 -7.12
N ASN A 47 -18.10 12.11 -6.95
CA ASN A 47 -19.35 11.85 -7.68
C ASN A 47 -19.27 12.26 -9.16
N SER A 48 -18.34 13.12 -9.53
CA SER A 48 -18.13 13.56 -10.90
C SER A 48 -17.23 12.63 -11.72
N LEU A 49 -16.51 11.70 -11.05
CA LEU A 49 -15.56 10.82 -11.69
C LEU A 49 -16.22 9.63 -12.40
N PRO A 50 -15.69 9.21 -13.56
CA PRO A 50 -15.96 7.90 -14.14
C PRO A 50 -15.60 6.76 -13.16
N ILE A 51 -16.29 5.62 -13.26
CA ILE A 51 -16.08 4.45 -12.38
C ILE A 51 -14.62 4.01 -12.32
N ALA A 52 -13.91 3.99 -13.44
CA ALA A 52 -12.50 3.60 -13.48
C ALA A 52 -11.62 4.57 -12.68
N GLU A 53 -11.88 5.87 -12.75
CA GLU A 53 -11.15 6.90 -11.99
C GLU A 53 -11.50 6.88 -10.50
N GLN A 54 -12.76 6.56 -10.15
CA GLN A 54 -13.14 6.30 -8.76
C GLN A 54 -12.33 5.14 -8.17
N THR A 55 -12.08 4.07 -8.93
CA THR A 55 -11.24 2.94 -8.48
C THR A 55 -9.81 3.40 -8.20
N VAL A 56 -9.25 4.25 -9.06
CA VAL A 56 -7.90 4.81 -8.86
C VAL A 56 -7.87 5.72 -7.64
N LEU A 57 -8.84 6.64 -7.51
CA LEU A 57 -8.93 7.54 -6.36
C LEU A 57 -9.08 6.76 -5.04
N LEU A 58 -9.90 5.71 -5.02
CA LEU A 58 -10.08 4.83 -3.85
C LEU A 58 -8.74 4.22 -3.39
N ASN A 59 -7.88 3.86 -4.34
CA ASN A 59 -6.55 3.35 -4.03
C ASN A 59 -5.65 4.41 -3.40
N TYR A 60 -5.68 5.67 -3.87
CA TYR A 60 -4.97 6.79 -3.25
C TYR A 60 -5.53 7.14 -1.86
N GLU A 61 -6.85 7.12 -1.68
CA GLU A 61 -7.48 7.32 -0.37
C GLU A 61 -7.03 6.27 0.65
N TYR A 62 -6.95 5.00 0.24
CA TYR A 62 -6.42 3.92 1.08
C TYR A 62 -4.98 4.19 1.52
N GLY A 63 -4.11 4.51 0.57
CA GLY A 63 -2.70 4.80 0.85
C GLY A 63 -2.53 6.03 1.74
N TYR A 64 -3.31 7.10 1.50
CA TYR A 64 -3.25 8.29 2.33
C TYR A 64 -3.81 8.06 3.74
N ALA A 65 -4.90 7.30 3.90
CA ALA A 65 -5.42 6.92 5.22
C ALA A 65 -4.38 6.12 6.02
N ALA A 66 -3.67 5.19 5.37
CA ALA A 66 -2.57 4.45 6.00
C ALA A 66 -1.45 5.38 6.48
N HIS A 67 -1.04 6.34 5.64
CA HIS A 67 -0.05 7.36 5.99
C HIS A 67 -0.52 8.24 7.15
N ALA A 68 -1.72 8.80 7.07
CA ALA A 68 -2.28 9.69 8.09
C ALA A 68 -2.35 9.03 9.48
N ILE A 69 -2.74 7.75 9.52
CA ILE A 69 -2.76 6.95 10.76
C ILE A 69 -1.33 6.70 11.28
N GLY A 70 -0.42 6.30 10.40
CA GLY A 70 0.97 6.04 10.76
C GLY A 70 1.70 7.29 11.28
N ALA A 71 1.46 8.43 10.66
CA ALA A 71 1.98 9.74 11.05
C ALA A 71 1.19 10.41 12.20
N LYS A 72 0.06 9.81 12.63
CA LYS A 72 -0.83 10.34 13.68
C LYS A 72 -1.36 11.75 13.37
N LEU A 73 -1.73 12.00 12.12
CA LEU A 73 -2.32 13.26 11.70
C LEU A 73 -3.70 13.46 12.36
N GLU A 74 -4.07 14.71 12.57
CA GLU A 74 -5.35 15.08 13.24
C GLU A 74 -6.58 14.61 12.44
N ASP A 75 -6.50 14.60 11.11
CA ASP A 75 -7.57 14.19 10.21
C ASP A 75 -7.59 12.68 9.90
N ALA A 76 -6.69 11.87 10.48
CA ALA A 76 -6.55 10.44 10.17
C ALA A 76 -7.86 9.64 10.30
N ALA A 77 -8.66 9.91 11.35
CA ALA A 77 -9.96 9.25 11.52
C ALA A 77 -10.95 9.65 10.42
N TYR A 78 -10.98 10.93 10.04
CA TYR A 78 -11.81 11.44 8.95
C TYR A 78 -11.43 10.78 7.62
N ARG A 79 -10.13 10.70 7.30
CA ARG A 79 -9.62 10.05 6.08
C ARG A 79 -10.03 8.58 5.99
N LEU A 80 -9.93 7.86 7.09
CA LEU A 80 -10.37 6.47 7.17
C LEU A 80 -11.87 6.32 6.89
N GLU A 81 -12.71 7.17 7.47
CA GLU A 81 -14.17 7.07 7.29
C GLU A 81 -14.60 7.51 5.88
N GLN A 82 -13.94 8.49 5.26
CA GLN A 82 -14.16 8.84 3.84
C GLN A 82 -13.81 7.66 2.93
N PHE A 83 -12.62 7.09 3.08
CA PHE A 83 -12.24 5.88 2.35
C PHE A 83 -13.26 4.74 2.54
N ALA A 84 -13.66 4.45 3.79
CA ALA A 84 -14.62 3.38 4.07
C ALA A 84 -15.98 3.63 3.42
N LYS A 85 -16.45 4.88 3.38
CA LYS A 85 -17.69 5.30 2.71
C LYS A 85 -17.61 5.09 1.20
N HIS A 86 -16.52 5.53 0.56
CA HIS A 86 -16.33 5.37 -0.88
C HIS A 86 -16.13 3.90 -1.25
N LEU A 87 -15.45 3.11 -0.43
CA LEU A 87 -15.32 1.67 -0.60
C LEU A 87 -16.69 0.96 -0.64
N GLU A 88 -17.60 1.29 0.28
CA GLU A 88 -18.95 0.70 0.28
C GLU A 88 -19.77 1.16 -0.95
N ALA A 89 -19.69 2.44 -1.32
CA ALA A 89 -20.38 2.96 -2.49
C ALA A 89 -19.87 2.32 -3.80
N HIS A 90 -18.56 2.03 -3.87
CA HIS A 90 -17.91 1.48 -5.06
C HIS A 90 -17.89 -0.08 -5.11
N ARG A 91 -18.45 -0.73 -4.11
CA ARG A 91 -18.39 -2.19 -3.93
C ARG A 91 -18.76 -3.00 -5.17
N ALA A 92 -19.80 -2.58 -5.90
CA ALA A 92 -20.31 -3.31 -7.07
C ALA A 92 -19.34 -3.27 -8.27
N HIS A 93 -18.35 -2.39 -8.25
CA HIS A 93 -17.38 -2.14 -9.32
C HIS A 93 -15.98 -2.68 -9.00
N LEU A 94 -15.78 -3.24 -7.82
CA LEU A 94 -14.53 -3.87 -7.41
C LEU A 94 -14.60 -5.38 -7.57
N ASP A 95 -13.44 -5.98 -7.88
CA ASP A 95 -13.25 -7.41 -7.64
C ASP A 95 -13.53 -7.73 -6.18
N SER A 96 -14.30 -8.81 -5.94
CA SER A 96 -14.74 -9.14 -4.59
C SER A 96 -13.57 -9.47 -3.65
N GLY A 97 -12.46 -10.04 -4.15
CA GLY A 97 -11.25 -10.28 -3.36
C GLY A 97 -10.61 -8.97 -2.93
N ILE A 98 -10.50 -8.00 -3.86
CA ILE A 98 -9.96 -6.65 -3.59
C ILE A 98 -10.85 -5.89 -2.60
N TYR A 99 -12.18 -5.95 -2.75
CA TYR A 99 -13.09 -5.37 -1.78
C TYR A 99 -12.84 -5.90 -0.36
N TYR A 100 -12.77 -7.23 -0.19
CA TYR A 100 -12.48 -7.81 1.13
C TYR A 100 -11.06 -7.48 1.62
N CYS A 101 -10.10 -7.34 0.73
CA CYS A 101 -8.75 -6.88 1.06
C CYS A 101 -8.79 -5.47 1.66
N TYR A 102 -9.48 -4.51 1.03
CA TYR A 102 -9.67 -3.17 1.59
C TYR A 102 -10.45 -3.20 2.92
N LYS A 103 -11.47 -4.05 3.06
CA LYS A 103 -12.20 -4.23 4.34
C LYS A 103 -11.28 -4.73 5.46
N THR A 104 -10.29 -5.56 5.12
CA THR A 104 -9.25 -5.98 6.07
C THR A 104 -8.45 -4.76 6.54
N GLY A 105 -8.04 -3.89 5.62
CA GLY A 105 -7.34 -2.64 5.92
C GLY A 105 -8.18 -1.72 6.82
N VAL A 106 -9.46 -1.49 6.50
CA VAL A 106 -10.38 -0.67 7.32
C VAL A 106 -10.45 -1.21 8.75
N CYS A 107 -10.65 -2.53 8.93
CA CYS A 107 -10.68 -3.12 10.27
C CYS A 107 -9.35 -2.94 11.01
N SER A 108 -8.21 -3.10 10.31
CA SER A 108 -6.89 -2.92 10.89
C SER A 108 -6.65 -1.47 11.33
N PHE A 109 -7.02 -0.52 10.51
CA PHE A 109 -6.85 0.91 10.81
C PHE A 109 -7.75 1.38 11.95
N ARG A 110 -8.98 0.86 12.05
CA ARG A 110 -9.90 1.15 13.17
C ARG A 110 -9.37 0.70 14.53
N LEU A 111 -8.45 -0.25 14.61
CA LEU A 111 -7.79 -0.60 15.87
C LEU A 111 -7.07 0.58 16.52
N SER A 112 -6.64 1.58 15.72
CA SER A 112 -5.99 2.80 16.22
C SER A 112 -6.96 3.75 16.95
N PHE A 113 -8.26 3.66 16.67
CA PHE A 113 -9.27 4.59 17.17
C PHE A 113 -10.32 3.93 18.06
N GLU A 114 -10.72 2.69 17.78
CA GLU A 114 -11.87 2.01 18.36
C GLU A 114 -11.49 1.02 19.44
N ARG A 115 -10.85 1.47 20.52
CA ARG A 115 -10.38 0.58 21.62
C ARG A 115 -11.46 -0.33 22.19
N ARG A 116 -12.73 0.14 22.24
CA ARG A 116 -13.85 -0.65 22.77
C ARG A 116 -14.33 -1.75 21.82
N GLN A 117 -13.93 -1.70 20.55
CA GLN A 117 -14.35 -2.64 19.52
C GLN A 117 -13.21 -3.54 19.01
N ILE A 118 -12.08 -3.63 19.74
CA ILE A 118 -10.88 -4.38 19.33
C ILE A 118 -11.25 -5.81 18.88
N ALA A 119 -12.03 -6.55 19.69
CA ALA A 119 -12.41 -7.92 19.35
C ALA A 119 -13.21 -8.02 18.04
N LYS A 120 -14.13 -7.07 17.78
CA LYS A 120 -14.90 -6.97 16.54
C LYS A 120 -13.98 -6.68 15.36
N GLN A 121 -13.05 -5.74 15.50
CA GLN A 121 -12.11 -5.38 14.42
C GLN A 121 -11.16 -6.55 14.12
N ILE A 122 -10.60 -7.21 15.14
CA ILE A 122 -9.75 -8.39 14.95
C ILE A 122 -10.51 -9.51 14.22
N LYS A 123 -11.76 -9.81 14.64
CA LYS A 123 -12.60 -10.79 13.93
C LYS A 123 -12.79 -10.39 12.46
N GLY A 124 -13.09 -9.09 12.20
CA GLY A 124 -13.26 -8.55 10.86
C GLY A 124 -12.00 -8.71 10.00
N ILE A 125 -10.82 -8.46 10.55
CA ILE A 125 -9.53 -8.65 9.86
C ILE A 125 -9.44 -10.10 9.33
N TYR A 126 -9.63 -11.11 10.22
CA TYR A 126 -9.47 -12.51 9.83
C TYR A 126 -10.54 -13.00 8.87
N GLU A 127 -11.79 -12.62 9.06
CA GLU A 127 -12.89 -13.00 8.16
C GLU A 127 -12.72 -12.41 6.77
N ASN A 128 -12.34 -11.12 6.69
CA ASN A 128 -12.17 -10.45 5.40
C ASN A 128 -10.94 -10.96 4.65
N ILE A 129 -9.78 -11.09 5.29
CA ILE A 129 -8.59 -11.59 4.61
C ILE A 129 -8.76 -13.04 4.15
N LYS A 130 -9.44 -13.88 4.93
CA LYS A 130 -9.78 -15.27 4.54
C LYS A 130 -10.64 -15.28 3.26
N ARG A 131 -11.63 -14.38 3.16
CA ARG A 131 -12.47 -14.25 1.97
C ARG A 131 -11.66 -13.73 0.78
N ALA A 132 -10.84 -12.68 0.97
CA ALA A 132 -9.98 -12.14 -0.07
C ALA A 132 -9.06 -13.21 -0.65
N MET A 133 -8.37 -13.97 0.20
CA MET A 133 -7.48 -15.07 -0.20
C MET A 133 -8.21 -16.24 -0.87
N ALA A 134 -9.47 -16.52 -0.51
CA ALA A 134 -10.26 -17.55 -1.16
C ALA A 134 -10.71 -17.17 -2.58
N ILE A 135 -10.92 -15.87 -2.84
CA ILE A 135 -11.39 -15.34 -4.13
C ILE A 135 -10.21 -15.03 -5.04
N SER A 136 -9.20 -14.34 -4.55
CA SER A 136 -8.07 -13.81 -5.34
C SER A 136 -6.71 -14.21 -4.74
N PRO A 137 -6.38 -15.54 -4.67
CA PRO A 137 -5.21 -16.06 -3.93
C PRO A 137 -3.86 -15.71 -4.57
N ASN A 138 -3.87 -15.20 -5.80
CA ASN A 138 -2.68 -14.80 -6.54
C ASN A 138 -2.61 -13.30 -6.79
N ASP A 139 -3.59 -12.54 -6.33
CA ASP A 139 -3.53 -11.09 -6.44
C ASP A 139 -2.45 -10.53 -5.50
N PRO A 140 -1.48 -9.75 -6.01
CA PRO A 140 -0.34 -9.29 -5.21
C PRO A 140 -0.75 -8.34 -4.08
N PHE A 141 -1.81 -7.55 -4.23
CA PHE A 141 -2.31 -6.69 -3.16
C PHE A 141 -2.94 -7.52 -2.04
N VAL A 142 -3.69 -8.58 -2.38
CA VAL A 142 -4.26 -9.53 -1.41
C VAL A 142 -3.15 -10.29 -0.68
N LEU A 143 -2.12 -10.73 -1.38
CA LEU A 143 -0.95 -11.39 -0.80
C LEU A 143 -0.20 -10.48 0.18
N THR A 144 0.01 -9.21 -0.18
CA THR A 144 0.64 -8.22 0.70
C THR A 144 -0.23 -7.95 1.95
N MET A 145 -1.54 -7.88 1.80
CA MET A 145 -2.43 -7.75 2.97
C MET A 145 -2.35 -8.98 3.88
N GLN A 146 -2.32 -10.19 3.31
CA GLN A 146 -2.12 -11.42 4.09
C GLN A 146 -0.76 -11.41 4.79
N CYS A 147 0.31 -10.94 4.13
CA CYS A 147 1.60 -10.74 4.77
C CYS A 147 1.49 -9.84 5.99
N ASN A 148 0.86 -8.67 5.85
CA ASN A 148 0.69 -7.74 6.97
C ASN A 148 -0.08 -8.39 8.13
N VAL A 149 -1.13 -9.15 7.85
CA VAL A 149 -1.88 -9.88 8.89
C VAL A 149 -0.99 -10.91 9.61
N GLU A 150 -0.18 -11.69 8.88
CA GLU A 150 0.78 -12.62 9.48
C GLU A 150 1.88 -11.91 10.25
N PHE A 151 2.40 -10.80 9.72
CA PHE A 151 3.50 -10.08 10.32
C PHE A 151 3.14 -9.40 11.64
N PHE A 152 1.97 -8.75 11.70
CA PHE A 152 1.54 -7.98 12.87
C PHE A 152 0.72 -8.75 13.88
N ASN A 153 0.33 -10.01 13.60
CA ASN A 153 -0.38 -10.85 14.56
C ASN A 153 0.58 -11.32 15.66
N PRO A 154 0.37 -10.89 16.93
CA PRO A 154 1.31 -11.22 18.01
C PRO A 154 1.15 -12.64 18.55
N ILE A 155 0.03 -13.31 18.26
CA ILE A 155 -0.32 -14.61 18.88
C ILE A 155 -0.09 -15.77 17.90
N PHE A 156 -0.61 -15.63 16.67
CA PHE A 156 -0.62 -16.72 15.68
C PHE A 156 0.16 -16.38 14.41
N GLY A 157 0.72 -15.18 14.34
CA GLY A 157 1.45 -14.70 13.17
C GLY A 157 2.82 -15.36 13.03
N SER A 158 3.29 -15.44 11.79
CA SER A 158 4.58 -16.01 11.45
C SER A 158 5.33 -15.09 10.50
N LYS A 159 6.49 -14.59 10.93
CA LYS A 159 7.38 -13.77 10.08
C LYS A 159 7.83 -14.54 8.84
N GLN A 160 8.00 -15.86 8.96
CA GLN A 160 8.35 -16.73 7.85
C GLN A 160 7.21 -16.83 6.81
N LYS A 161 5.95 -16.99 7.26
CA LYS A 161 4.79 -16.98 6.37
C LYS A 161 4.58 -15.60 5.74
N ALA A 162 4.75 -14.53 6.52
CA ALA A 162 4.68 -13.17 6.01
C ALA A 162 5.66 -12.99 4.84
N LEU A 163 6.93 -13.34 5.02
CA LEU A 163 7.94 -13.28 3.96
C LEU A 163 7.54 -14.11 2.72
N MET A 164 6.99 -15.30 2.91
CA MET A 164 6.55 -16.16 1.80
C MET A 164 5.44 -15.48 0.96
N TYR A 165 4.47 -14.83 1.58
CA TYR A 165 3.41 -14.12 0.88
C TYR A 165 3.95 -12.91 0.11
N ASP A 166 4.84 -12.12 0.73
CA ASP A 166 5.44 -10.95 0.06
C ASP A 166 6.36 -11.34 -1.09
N GLN A 167 7.17 -12.40 -0.94
CA GLN A 167 8.01 -12.90 -2.03
C GLN A 167 7.16 -13.36 -3.21
N LYS A 168 6.01 -14.00 -2.95
CA LYS A 168 5.06 -14.37 -4.00
C LYS A 168 4.47 -13.13 -4.68
N ALA A 169 4.09 -12.11 -3.92
CA ALA A 169 3.56 -10.86 -4.46
C ALA A 169 4.60 -10.14 -5.33
N ASP A 170 5.84 -9.98 -4.84
CA ASP A 170 6.96 -9.35 -5.56
C ASP A 170 7.27 -10.11 -6.87
N SER A 171 7.27 -11.45 -6.83
CA SER A 171 7.46 -12.28 -8.02
C SER A 171 6.36 -12.07 -9.07
N ILE A 172 5.10 -12.04 -8.66
CA ILE A 172 3.96 -11.82 -9.56
C ILE A 172 4.05 -10.44 -10.21
N TYR A 173 4.35 -9.39 -9.44
CA TYR A 173 4.53 -8.05 -10.00
C TYR A 173 5.69 -7.96 -10.99
N ASN A 174 6.80 -8.62 -10.71
CA ASN A 174 7.96 -8.59 -11.61
C ASN A 174 7.74 -9.37 -12.90
N THR A 175 6.86 -10.38 -12.90
CA THR A 175 6.65 -11.27 -14.07
C THR A 175 5.35 -10.98 -14.81
N HIS A 176 4.36 -10.37 -14.17
CA HIS A 176 2.99 -10.20 -14.67
C HIS A 176 2.41 -8.81 -14.34
N ALA A 177 3.23 -7.77 -14.30
CA ALA A 177 2.81 -6.41 -13.96
C ALA A 177 1.66 -5.89 -14.87
N ASP A 178 1.66 -6.30 -16.14
CA ASP A 178 0.66 -5.96 -17.15
C ASP A 178 -0.75 -6.53 -16.87
N GLN A 179 -0.84 -7.56 -16.02
CA GLN A 179 -2.12 -8.18 -15.65
C GLN A 179 -2.83 -7.46 -14.50
N TYR A 180 -2.13 -6.55 -13.81
CA TYR A 180 -2.64 -5.86 -12.63
C TYR A 180 -2.61 -4.35 -12.83
N ASN A 181 -3.79 -3.75 -12.88
CA ASN A 181 -3.95 -2.31 -13.06
C ASN A 181 -3.86 -1.55 -11.72
N TYR A 182 -2.73 -1.73 -11.00
CA TYR A 182 -2.47 -0.96 -9.79
C TYR A 182 -1.57 0.24 -10.08
N PRO A 183 -1.80 1.40 -9.42
CA PRO A 183 -0.88 2.53 -9.49
C PRO A 183 0.55 2.12 -9.11
N ARG A 184 1.55 2.73 -9.74
CA ARG A 184 2.97 2.39 -9.53
C ARG A 184 3.40 2.43 -8.07
N TRP A 185 2.83 3.32 -7.26
CA TRP A 185 3.16 3.43 -5.85
C TRP A 185 2.83 2.16 -5.04
N ASN A 186 1.80 1.40 -5.44
CA ASN A 186 1.43 0.16 -4.77
C ASN A 186 2.58 -0.86 -4.79
N ILE A 187 3.32 -0.95 -5.89
CA ILE A 187 4.47 -1.85 -6.00
C ILE A 187 5.51 -1.49 -4.94
N ARG A 188 5.77 -0.18 -4.75
CA ARG A 188 6.72 0.30 -3.75
C ARG A 188 6.19 0.13 -2.32
N ALA A 189 4.89 0.39 -2.12
CA ALA A 189 4.25 0.14 -0.83
C ALA A 189 4.34 -1.32 -0.40
N MET A 190 4.22 -2.26 -1.33
CA MET A 190 4.34 -3.70 -1.05
C MET A 190 5.77 -4.14 -0.76
N GLN A 191 6.76 -3.43 -1.27
CA GLN A 191 8.16 -3.71 -0.95
C GLN A 191 8.52 -3.32 0.50
N MET A 192 7.73 -2.47 1.14
CA MET A 192 7.95 -2.10 2.55
C MET A 192 7.78 -3.29 3.51
N PRO A 193 6.65 -4.03 3.54
CA PRO A 193 6.51 -5.22 4.38
C PRO A 193 7.46 -6.35 3.95
N LEU A 194 7.81 -6.47 2.67
CA LEU A 194 8.83 -7.42 2.22
C LEU A 194 10.17 -7.17 2.92
N LEU A 195 10.68 -5.94 2.91
CA LEU A 195 11.93 -5.59 3.59
C LEU A 195 11.83 -5.81 5.10
N GLN A 196 10.69 -5.47 5.73
CA GLN A 196 10.45 -5.73 7.14
C GLN A 196 10.51 -7.24 7.44
N SER A 197 9.80 -8.05 6.68
CA SER A 197 9.79 -9.52 6.85
C SER A 197 11.17 -10.13 6.64
N MET A 198 11.90 -9.68 5.61
CA MET A 198 13.29 -10.09 5.37
C MET A 198 14.21 -9.74 6.54
N GLY A 199 14.04 -8.56 7.14
CA GLY A 199 14.84 -8.11 8.29
C GLY A 199 14.78 -9.05 9.49
N TYR A 200 13.69 -9.81 9.66
CA TYR A 200 13.52 -10.81 10.72
C TYR A 200 13.99 -12.21 10.32
N VAL A 201 13.97 -12.56 9.04
CA VAL A 201 14.10 -13.95 8.57
C VAL A 201 15.38 -14.19 7.80
N ARG A 202 15.94 -13.16 7.16
CA ARG A 202 17.08 -13.25 6.25
C ARG A 202 18.36 -12.69 6.87
N SER A 203 19.49 -13.02 6.24
CA SER A 203 20.78 -12.41 6.59
C SER A 203 20.81 -10.91 6.30
N LYS A 204 21.75 -10.20 6.95
CA LYS A 204 21.93 -8.77 6.71
C LYS A 204 22.30 -8.50 5.25
N GLU A 205 23.12 -9.35 4.66
CA GLU A 205 23.59 -9.24 3.29
C GLU A 205 22.43 -9.33 2.30
N GLU A 206 21.53 -10.31 2.47
CA GLU A 206 20.33 -10.46 1.62
C GLU A 206 19.39 -9.24 1.72
N VAL A 207 19.20 -8.69 2.91
CA VAL A 207 18.38 -7.48 3.12
C VAL A 207 18.99 -6.27 2.43
N LEU A 208 20.31 -6.05 2.59
CA LEU A 208 21.02 -4.95 1.95
C LEU A 208 21.02 -5.08 0.42
N GLN A 209 21.18 -6.29 -0.10
CA GLN A 209 21.08 -6.57 -1.53
C GLN A 209 19.69 -6.18 -2.06
N LYS A 210 18.61 -6.60 -1.41
CA LYS A 210 17.24 -6.24 -1.82
C LYS A 210 16.99 -4.73 -1.77
N CYS A 211 17.48 -4.05 -0.73
CA CYS A 211 17.42 -2.57 -0.68
C CYS A 211 18.14 -1.94 -1.88
N ASN A 212 19.32 -2.40 -2.24
CA ASN A 212 20.08 -1.88 -3.38
C ASN A 212 19.37 -2.16 -4.71
N GLU A 213 18.75 -3.34 -4.89
CA GLU A 213 17.94 -3.65 -6.07
C GLU A 213 16.79 -2.65 -6.25
N ILE A 214 16.08 -2.34 -5.18
CA ILE A 214 14.97 -1.36 -5.21
C ILE A 214 15.51 0.05 -5.48
N LEU A 215 16.58 0.46 -4.81
CA LEU A 215 17.19 1.79 -4.97
C LEU A 215 17.86 1.99 -6.35
N THR A 216 18.26 0.91 -7.02
CA THR A 216 18.71 1.00 -8.42
C THR A 216 17.59 1.39 -9.36
N GLN A 217 16.35 0.96 -9.08
CA GLN A 217 15.17 1.33 -9.85
C GLN A 217 14.61 2.69 -9.42
N GLU A 218 14.62 2.99 -8.11
CA GLU A 218 14.06 4.19 -7.50
C GLU A 218 15.04 4.81 -6.50
N PRO A 219 16.06 5.56 -6.96
CA PRO A 219 17.11 6.09 -6.09
C PRO A 219 16.61 7.05 -4.99
N LYS A 220 15.45 7.67 -5.20
CA LYS A 220 14.83 8.62 -4.28
C LYS A 220 13.86 7.99 -3.28
N PHE A 221 13.72 6.65 -3.24
CA PHE A 221 12.75 6.04 -2.34
C PHE A 221 13.11 6.29 -0.87
N SER A 222 12.57 7.37 -0.32
CA SER A 222 12.87 7.90 1.02
C SER A 222 12.57 6.92 2.16
N TYR A 223 11.59 6.02 1.99
CA TYR A 223 11.33 4.98 2.98
C TYR A 223 12.57 4.11 3.23
N ILE A 224 13.28 3.70 2.17
CA ILE A 224 14.48 2.86 2.34
C ILE A 224 15.60 3.67 2.96
N THR A 225 15.93 4.84 2.41
CA THR A 225 17.09 5.63 2.82
C THR A 225 16.89 6.36 4.15
N GLY A 226 15.69 6.86 4.42
CA GLY A 226 15.39 7.69 5.58
C GLY A 226 14.77 6.92 6.76
N THR A 227 14.13 5.78 6.51
CA THR A 227 13.38 5.07 7.57
C THR A 227 13.90 3.65 7.79
N PHE A 228 13.82 2.78 6.79
CA PHE A 228 14.09 1.36 6.98
C PHE A 228 15.56 1.06 7.27
N LEU A 229 16.47 1.45 6.39
CA LEU A 229 17.90 1.13 6.55
C LEU A 229 18.49 1.69 7.85
N PRO A 230 18.27 2.96 8.23
CA PRO A 230 18.79 3.48 9.50
C PRO A 230 18.30 2.70 10.72
N ALA A 231 16.99 2.38 10.75
CA ALA A 231 16.40 1.61 11.84
C ALA A 231 16.94 0.17 11.90
N TYR A 232 17.00 -0.51 10.76
CA TYR A 232 17.48 -1.88 10.61
C TYR A 232 18.94 -2.02 11.01
N LEU A 233 19.83 -1.14 10.55
CA LEU A 233 21.26 -1.18 10.88
C LEU A 233 21.50 -0.94 12.37
N LYS A 234 20.79 0.03 12.95
CA LYS A 234 20.87 0.31 14.40
C LYS A 234 20.42 -0.89 15.25
N GLU A 235 19.39 -1.62 14.83
CA GLU A 235 18.93 -2.84 15.51
C GLU A 235 20.00 -3.93 15.46
N LYS A 236 20.57 -4.19 14.28
CA LYS A 236 21.63 -5.20 14.10
C LYS A 236 22.92 -4.89 14.87
N GLU A 237 23.26 -3.62 15.05
CA GLU A 237 24.39 -3.21 15.91
C GLU A 237 24.13 -3.55 17.38
N LYS A 238 22.95 -3.23 17.89
CA LYS A 238 22.55 -3.56 19.26
C LYS A 238 22.57 -5.07 19.54
N ASP A 239 22.15 -5.88 18.59
CA ASP A 239 22.15 -7.33 18.76
C ASP A 239 23.59 -7.88 18.83
N LYS A 240 24.51 -7.38 18.01
CA LYS A 240 25.93 -7.71 18.10
C LYS A 240 26.57 -7.31 19.44
N GLU A 241 26.17 -6.17 20.00
CA GLU A 241 26.65 -5.75 21.32
C GLU A 241 26.13 -6.64 22.45
N LYS A 242 24.90 -7.13 22.36
CA LYS A 242 24.33 -8.07 23.34
C LYS A 242 25.02 -9.44 23.29
N GLU A 243 25.34 -9.93 22.07
CA GLU A 243 26.08 -11.19 21.90
C GLU A 243 27.50 -11.13 22.47
N LYS A 244 28.18 -10.00 22.36
CA LYS A 244 29.53 -9.80 22.93
C LYS A 244 29.53 -9.72 24.45
N LYS A 245 28.39 -9.48 25.10
CA LYS A 245 28.25 -9.37 26.57
C LYS A 245 27.80 -10.67 27.23
N LYS A 246 27.49 -11.69 26.46
CA LYS A 246 27.19 -13.06 26.91
C LYS A 246 28.41 -13.94 26.80
#